data_a932ab2b9957756ffd28a643426dcc99
#
_entry.id   a932ab2b9957756ffd28a643426dcc99
#
_cell.length_a   1.000
_cell.length_b   1.000
_cell.length_c   1.000
_cell.angle_alpha   90.00
_cell.angle_beta   90.00
_cell.angle_gamma   90.00
#
_symmetry.space_group_name_H-M   'P 1'
#
loop_
_entity.id
_entity.type
_entity.pdbx_description
1 polymer ?
#
loop_
_entity_poly.entity_id
_entity_poly.type
_entity_poly.pdbx_seq_one_letter_code
_entity_poly.pdbx_strand_id
1 'polypeptide(L)'
;MFYSSTLAGLIAAAFLGSAGLTQAQVSVDIGIHLGCPPPLVAVPETPVSYAPSVNGNFFFYDGGYYVYRRGGWYMAPRYNGPWALVAPEYVPRPLLAVPIHYYRVPPAEWKHWHADAAPHWVPAYGRRWEDRHPAVHEEHHEMRREEERR
;
A
#
# COMPACT_ATOMS: atom_id res chain seq x y z
N MET A 1 62.34 -46.60 -17.46
CA MET A 1 61.10 -46.23 -18.20
C MET A 1 59.93 -46.23 -17.22
N PHE A 2 59.58 -45.12 -16.69
CA PHE A 2 58.44 -44.99 -15.77
C PHE A 2 57.50 -43.93 -16.34
N TYR A 3 56.34 -44.39 -16.81
CA TYR A 3 55.26 -43.53 -17.25
C TYR A 3 54.39 -43.15 -16.02
N SER A 4 54.47 -41.91 -15.58
CA SER A 4 53.57 -41.38 -14.58
C SER A 4 52.38 -40.77 -15.29
N SER A 5 51.20 -41.40 -15.19
CA SER A 5 49.94 -40.87 -15.63
C SER A 5 49.37 -39.94 -14.56
N THR A 6 49.35 -38.65 -14.79
CA THR A 6 48.66 -37.69 -13.98
C THR A 6 47.22 -37.55 -14.44
N LEU A 7 46.29 -38.01 -13.60
CA LEU A 7 44.84 -37.83 -13.79
C LEU A 7 44.47 -36.40 -13.41
N ALA A 8 44.16 -35.57 -14.39
CA ALA A 8 43.61 -34.23 -14.13
C ALA A 8 42.10 -34.37 -13.93
N GLY A 9 41.69 -34.25 -12.66
CA GLY A 9 40.26 -34.16 -12.30
C GLY A 9 39.66 -32.83 -12.68
N LEU A 10 38.69 -32.85 -13.60
CA LEU A 10 37.91 -31.67 -14.01
C LEU A 10 36.75 -31.54 -13.03
N ILE A 11 36.84 -30.59 -12.09
CA ILE A 11 35.71 -30.21 -11.23
C ILE A 11 34.86 -29.23 -12.00
N ALA A 12 33.75 -29.70 -12.56
CA ALA A 12 32.71 -28.84 -13.12
C ALA A 12 31.87 -28.26 -11.96
N ALA A 13 32.15 -27.01 -11.59
CA ALA A 13 31.29 -26.26 -10.68
C ALA A 13 30.04 -25.86 -11.42
N ALA A 14 28.93 -26.56 -11.15
CA ALA A 14 27.59 -26.15 -11.60
C ALA A 14 27.13 -24.90 -10.80
N PHE A 15 27.26 -23.75 -11.39
CA PHE A 15 26.58 -22.54 -10.92
C PHE A 15 25.08 -22.69 -11.20
N LEU A 16 24.32 -23.12 -10.20
CA LEU A 16 22.87 -22.98 -10.21
C LEU A 16 22.57 -21.51 -10.03
N GLY A 17 22.43 -20.76 -11.12
CA GLY A 17 21.94 -19.42 -11.15
C GLY A 17 20.49 -19.42 -10.63
N SER A 18 20.27 -18.91 -9.45
CA SER A 18 18.93 -18.58 -8.95
C SER A 18 18.35 -17.52 -9.88
N ALA A 19 17.55 -17.94 -10.85
CA ALA A 19 16.71 -17.03 -11.61
C ALA A 19 15.68 -16.46 -10.64
N GLY A 20 16.00 -15.30 -10.04
CA GLY A 20 15.04 -14.51 -9.31
C GLY A 20 13.89 -14.20 -10.24
N LEU A 21 12.71 -14.69 -9.93
CA LEU A 21 11.48 -14.27 -10.59
C LEU A 21 11.29 -12.77 -10.31
N THR A 22 11.82 -11.94 -11.20
CA THR A 22 11.51 -10.53 -11.23
C THR A 22 10.04 -10.44 -11.62
N GLN A 23 9.16 -10.30 -10.64
CA GLN A 23 7.79 -9.93 -10.92
C GLN A 23 7.83 -8.57 -11.60
N ALA A 24 7.53 -8.53 -12.88
CA ALA A 24 7.35 -7.30 -13.61
C ALA A 24 6.17 -6.56 -12.97
N GLN A 25 6.48 -5.58 -12.14
CA GLN A 25 5.46 -4.69 -11.57
C GLN A 25 4.91 -3.86 -12.71
N VAL A 26 3.66 -4.15 -13.11
CA VAL A 26 2.97 -3.36 -14.14
C VAL A 26 2.71 -1.98 -13.57
N SER A 27 3.46 -0.99 -14.03
CA SER A 27 3.22 0.40 -13.68
C SER A 27 2.06 0.96 -14.50
N VAL A 28 1.17 1.69 -13.83
CA VAL A 28 0.00 2.32 -14.45
C VAL A 28 0.17 3.84 -14.43
N ASP A 29 -0.13 4.51 -15.54
CA ASP A 29 -0.26 5.95 -15.53
C ASP A 29 -1.62 6.34 -14.95
N ILE A 30 -1.59 6.97 -13.78
CA ILE A 30 -2.79 7.44 -13.08
C ILE A 30 -3.10 8.92 -13.36
N GLY A 31 -2.33 9.58 -14.25
CA GLY A 31 -2.54 10.98 -14.64
C GLY A 31 -2.22 11.97 -13.53
N ILE A 32 -1.34 11.63 -12.60
CA ILE A 32 -0.78 12.54 -11.58
C ILE A 32 0.69 12.76 -11.90
N HIS A 33 1.04 13.99 -12.29
CA HIS A 33 2.39 14.39 -12.62
C HIS A 33 2.75 15.62 -11.78
N LEU A 34 3.65 15.45 -10.81
CA LEU A 34 4.09 16.50 -9.91
C LEU A 34 5.52 16.90 -10.21
N GLY A 35 5.78 18.20 -10.31
CA GLY A 35 7.14 18.73 -10.56
C GLY A 35 8.05 18.61 -9.33
N CYS A 36 7.48 18.54 -8.14
CA CYS A 36 8.18 18.39 -6.87
C CYS A 36 7.33 17.62 -5.87
N PRO A 37 7.90 17.11 -4.76
CA PRO A 37 7.13 16.50 -3.69
C PRO A 37 6.07 17.47 -3.15
N PRO A 38 4.80 17.07 -3.05
CA PRO A 38 3.76 17.94 -2.54
C PRO A 38 3.89 18.12 -1.04
N PRO A 39 3.50 19.29 -0.49
CA PRO A 39 3.34 19.46 0.95
C PRO A 39 2.31 18.47 1.50
N LEU A 40 2.67 17.80 2.60
CA LEU A 40 1.82 16.82 3.27
C LEU A 40 1.28 17.42 4.57
N VAL A 41 0.01 17.19 4.83
CA VAL A 41 -0.68 17.58 6.05
C VAL A 41 -1.21 16.33 6.75
N ALA A 42 -0.95 16.23 8.06
CA ALA A 42 -1.43 15.08 8.83
C ALA A 42 -2.96 15.06 8.90
N VAL A 43 -3.54 13.89 8.72
CA VAL A 43 -4.95 13.63 9.01
C VAL A 43 -5.06 13.37 10.52
N PRO A 44 -5.80 14.19 11.29
CA PRO A 44 -5.90 14.02 12.73
C PRO A 44 -6.33 12.62 13.13
N GLU A 45 -5.78 12.13 14.26
CA GLU A 45 -6.09 10.81 14.84
C GLU A 45 -5.74 9.61 13.95
N THR A 46 -4.95 9.83 12.90
CA THR A 46 -4.48 8.76 12.01
C THR A 46 -2.98 8.90 11.73
N PRO A 47 -2.26 7.83 11.38
CA PRO A 47 -0.87 7.91 10.93
C PRO A 47 -0.75 8.31 9.45
N VAL A 48 -1.82 8.76 8.83
CA VAL A 48 -1.88 9.14 7.40
C VAL A 48 -1.69 10.63 7.23
N SER A 49 -0.99 11.03 6.18
CA SER A 49 -0.96 12.41 5.70
C SER A 49 -1.60 12.51 4.32
N TYR A 50 -2.15 13.67 3.98
CA TYR A 50 -2.71 13.93 2.65
C TYR A 50 -2.07 15.15 2.02
N ALA A 51 -2.18 15.29 0.71
CA ALA A 51 -1.66 16.42 -0.05
C ALA A 51 -2.80 17.33 -0.52
N PRO A 52 -3.13 18.40 0.21
CA PRO A 52 -4.26 19.28 -0.12
C PRO A 52 -4.08 20.05 -1.43
N SER A 53 -2.84 20.25 -1.87
CA SER A 53 -2.50 20.95 -3.12
C SER A 53 -2.60 20.09 -4.37
N VAL A 54 -2.68 18.77 -4.23
CA VAL A 54 -2.79 17.84 -5.37
C VAL A 54 -4.25 17.73 -5.80
N ASN A 55 -4.50 17.84 -7.09
CA ASN A 55 -5.84 17.61 -7.65
C ASN A 55 -6.11 16.10 -7.78
N GLY A 56 -6.31 15.45 -6.65
CA GLY A 56 -6.54 14.02 -6.54
C GLY A 56 -6.56 13.56 -5.09
N ASN A 57 -6.95 12.32 -4.86
CA ASN A 57 -6.97 11.69 -3.54
C ASN A 57 -5.60 11.11 -3.25
N PHE A 58 -4.68 11.97 -2.80
CA PHE A 58 -3.27 11.69 -2.64
C PHE A 58 -2.89 11.63 -1.16
N PHE A 59 -2.40 10.50 -0.72
CA PHE A 59 -2.07 10.21 0.67
C PHE A 59 -0.65 9.66 0.80
N PHE A 60 -0.09 9.81 1.99
CA PHE A 60 1.19 9.24 2.38
C PHE A 60 1.03 8.44 3.67
N TYR A 61 1.52 7.22 3.68
CA TYR A 61 1.47 6.33 4.82
C TYR A 61 2.65 5.36 4.80
N ASP A 62 3.31 5.16 5.94
CA ASP A 62 4.38 4.18 6.15
C ASP A 62 5.45 4.16 5.03
N GLY A 63 5.93 5.36 4.65
CA GLY A 63 6.97 5.52 3.62
C GLY A 63 6.50 5.34 2.18
N GLY A 64 5.21 5.12 1.93
CA GLY A 64 4.61 4.96 0.61
C GLY A 64 3.60 6.04 0.27
N TYR A 65 3.48 6.33 -1.01
CA TYR A 65 2.44 7.21 -1.55
C TYR A 65 1.29 6.38 -2.07
N TYR A 66 0.06 6.83 -1.77
CA TYR A 66 -1.16 6.15 -2.15
C TYR A 66 -2.12 7.11 -2.83
N VAL A 67 -2.78 6.65 -3.88
CA VAL A 67 -3.79 7.42 -4.60
C VAL A 67 -5.05 6.58 -4.76
N TYR A 68 -6.18 7.15 -4.38
CA TYR A 68 -7.49 6.57 -4.68
C TYR A 68 -8.08 7.23 -5.91
N ARG A 69 -8.27 6.47 -6.97
CA ARG A 69 -8.79 6.95 -8.25
C ARG A 69 -9.56 5.86 -8.99
N ARG A 70 -10.67 6.24 -9.63
CA ARG A 70 -11.50 5.35 -10.46
C ARG A 70 -11.90 4.05 -9.74
N GLY A 71 -12.21 4.14 -8.45
CA GLY A 71 -12.64 3.01 -7.64
C GLY A 71 -11.51 2.06 -7.19
N GLY A 72 -10.24 2.45 -7.35
CA GLY A 72 -9.08 1.64 -6.95
C GLY A 72 -8.03 2.43 -6.19
N TRP A 73 -7.24 1.71 -5.41
CA TRP A 73 -6.06 2.23 -4.74
C TRP A 73 -4.81 1.90 -5.54
N TYR A 74 -3.94 2.88 -5.66
CA TYR A 74 -2.62 2.77 -6.29
C TYR A 74 -1.55 3.15 -5.28
N MET A 75 -0.40 2.48 -5.33
CA MET A 75 0.74 2.72 -4.44
C MET A 75 1.99 2.98 -5.25
N ALA A 76 2.83 3.88 -4.76
CA ALA A 76 4.17 4.11 -5.30
C ALA A 76 5.18 4.39 -4.17
N PRO A 77 6.46 4.02 -4.36
CA PRO A 77 7.52 4.34 -3.41
C PRO A 77 7.94 5.81 -3.46
N ARG A 78 7.57 6.52 -4.52
CA ARG A 78 7.87 7.95 -4.74
C ARG A 78 6.63 8.72 -5.17
N TYR A 79 6.61 10.02 -4.92
CA TYR A 79 5.47 10.90 -5.20
C TYR A 79 5.00 10.94 -6.67
N ASN A 80 5.87 10.57 -7.61
CA ASN A 80 5.56 10.48 -9.05
C ASN A 80 5.51 9.05 -9.59
N GLY A 81 5.43 8.04 -8.73
CA GLY A 81 5.38 6.66 -9.18
C GLY A 81 6.75 5.95 -9.14
N PRO A 82 6.90 4.82 -9.80
CA PRO A 82 5.86 4.15 -10.61
C PRO A 82 4.67 3.68 -9.76
N TRP A 83 3.47 3.82 -10.30
CA TRP A 83 2.22 3.48 -9.63
C TRP A 83 1.82 2.03 -9.93
N ALA A 84 1.43 1.29 -8.90
CA ALA A 84 0.91 -0.06 -9.02
C ALA A 84 -0.48 -0.14 -8.36
N LEU A 85 -1.40 -0.86 -8.99
CA LEU A 85 -2.72 -1.13 -8.42
C LEU A 85 -2.55 -2.01 -7.18
N VAL A 86 -3.19 -1.62 -6.09
CA VAL A 86 -3.25 -2.39 -4.85
C VAL A 86 -4.55 -3.16 -4.81
N ALA A 87 -4.48 -4.49 -4.70
CA ALA A 87 -5.70 -5.28 -4.53
C ALA A 87 -6.40 -4.90 -3.21
N PRO A 88 -7.75 -4.90 -3.15
CA PRO A 88 -8.52 -4.43 -1.99
C PRO A 88 -8.08 -5.00 -0.66
N GLU A 89 -7.76 -6.28 -0.61
CA GLU A 89 -7.32 -6.99 0.59
C GLU A 89 -5.95 -6.54 1.12
N TYR A 90 -5.14 -5.87 0.31
CA TYR A 90 -3.80 -5.38 0.68
C TYR A 90 -3.76 -3.89 1.01
N VAL A 91 -4.85 -3.16 0.84
CA VAL A 91 -4.90 -1.73 1.18
C VAL A 91 -4.74 -1.58 2.70
N PRO A 92 -3.79 -0.75 3.17
CA PRO A 92 -3.60 -0.51 4.61
C PRO A 92 -4.84 0.04 5.29
N ARG A 93 -5.21 -0.53 6.43
CA ARG A 93 -6.37 -0.08 7.23
C ARG A 93 -6.36 1.41 7.58
N PRO A 94 -5.23 2.03 7.96
CA PRO A 94 -5.20 3.46 8.26
C PRO A 94 -5.66 4.33 7.09
N LEU A 95 -5.37 3.95 5.84
CA LEU A 95 -5.87 4.66 4.65
C LEU A 95 -7.38 4.54 4.50
N LEU A 96 -7.94 3.39 4.84
CA LEU A 96 -9.39 3.14 4.78
C LEU A 96 -10.16 3.88 5.88
N ALA A 97 -9.47 4.26 6.97
CA ALA A 97 -10.05 5.02 8.08
C ALA A 97 -10.06 6.55 7.85
N VAL A 98 -9.46 7.03 6.77
CA VAL A 98 -9.43 8.48 6.46
C VAL A 98 -10.84 9.00 6.19
N PRO A 99 -11.29 10.06 6.88
CA PRO A 99 -12.61 10.64 6.66
C PRO A 99 -12.80 11.19 5.23
N ILE A 100 -14.05 11.17 4.76
CA ILE A 100 -14.41 11.54 3.38
C ILE A 100 -13.97 12.95 3.01
N HIS A 101 -14.00 13.90 3.94
CA HIS A 101 -13.66 15.30 3.63
C HIS A 101 -12.18 15.53 3.27
N TYR A 102 -11.28 14.57 3.54
CA TYR A 102 -9.89 14.62 3.07
C TYR A 102 -9.71 14.11 1.64
N TYR A 103 -10.76 13.54 1.06
CA TYR A 103 -10.78 13.15 -0.35
C TYR A 103 -11.11 14.35 -1.22
N ARG A 104 -10.21 14.73 -2.12
CA ARG A 104 -10.38 15.88 -3.03
C ARG A 104 -11.40 15.61 -4.14
N VAL A 105 -11.46 14.35 -4.58
CA VAL A 105 -12.37 13.90 -5.65
C VAL A 105 -13.06 12.64 -5.16
N PRO A 106 -13.96 12.73 -4.18
CA PRO A 106 -14.71 11.57 -3.71
C PRO A 106 -15.69 11.09 -4.79
N PRO A 107 -15.92 9.78 -4.86
CA PRO A 107 -16.96 9.23 -5.73
C PRO A 107 -18.34 9.85 -5.44
N ALA A 108 -19.18 9.92 -6.46
CA ALA A 108 -20.51 10.54 -6.34
C ALA A 108 -21.41 9.84 -5.31
N GLU A 109 -21.27 8.53 -5.16
CA GLU A 109 -21.98 7.69 -4.19
C GLU A 109 -21.67 8.05 -2.73
N TRP A 110 -20.57 8.75 -2.44
CA TRP A 110 -20.20 9.17 -1.08
C TRP A 110 -20.84 10.51 -0.64
N LYS A 111 -21.53 11.22 -1.52
CA LYS A 111 -22.09 12.55 -1.23
C LYS A 111 -23.15 12.59 -0.13
N HIS A 112 -23.80 11.47 0.14
CA HIS A 112 -24.83 11.35 1.18
C HIS A 112 -24.32 10.82 2.52
N TRP A 113 -23.01 10.63 2.64
CA TRP A 113 -22.39 10.11 3.86
C TRP A 113 -21.83 11.24 4.71
N HIS A 114 -21.60 10.98 5.99
CA HIS A 114 -21.01 11.96 6.88
C HIS A 114 -19.57 12.28 6.44
N ALA A 115 -19.28 13.56 6.26
CA ALA A 115 -17.96 14.02 5.80
C ALA A 115 -16.83 13.65 6.80
N ASP A 116 -17.16 13.61 8.09
CA ASP A 116 -16.22 13.34 9.17
C ASP A 116 -15.99 11.83 9.41
N ALA A 117 -16.72 10.99 8.71
CA ALA A 117 -16.58 9.53 8.79
C ALA A 117 -15.82 8.97 7.59
N ALA A 118 -15.20 7.81 7.81
CA ALA A 118 -14.59 7.06 6.72
C ALA A 118 -15.66 6.52 5.75
N PRO A 119 -15.29 6.30 4.46
CA PRO A 119 -16.16 5.63 3.50
C PRO A 119 -16.52 4.21 3.98
N HIS A 120 -17.69 3.73 3.56
CA HIS A 120 -18.08 2.34 3.81
C HIS A 120 -17.46 1.42 2.77
N TRP A 121 -16.29 0.93 3.08
CA TRP A 121 -15.57 0.01 2.21
C TRP A 121 -16.25 -1.38 2.21
N VAL A 122 -16.18 -2.06 1.06
CA VAL A 122 -16.63 -3.45 0.99
C VAL A 122 -15.76 -4.35 1.89
N PRO A 123 -16.28 -5.49 2.40
CA PRO A 123 -15.56 -6.34 3.36
C PRO A 123 -14.21 -6.89 2.89
N ALA A 124 -13.95 -6.87 1.57
CA ALA A 124 -12.67 -7.31 1.02
C ALA A 124 -11.50 -6.39 1.36
N TYR A 125 -11.76 -5.08 1.58
CA TYR A 125 -10.71 -4.11 1.85
C TYR A 125 -10.01 -4.35 3.18
N GLY A 126 -8.69 -4.28 3.17
CA GLY A 126 -7.84 -4.35 4.36
C GLY A 126 -7.68 -5.72 5.00
N ARG A 127 -8.31 -6.77 4.46
CA ARG A 127 -8.33 -8.11 5.06
C ARG A 127 -6.93 -8.70 5.28
N ARG A 128 -6.04 -8.57 4.30
CA ARG A 128 -4.66 -9.09 4.40
C ARG A 128 -3.76 -8.21 5.26
N TRP A 129 -4.11 -6.95 5.42
CA TRP A 129 -3.40 -6.08 6.34
C TRP A 129 -3.66 -6.47 7.80
N GLU A 130 -4.89 -6.82 8.15
CA GLU A 130 -5.27 -7.35 9.47
C GLU A 130 -4.49 -8.62 9.82
N ASP A 131 -4.41 -9.56 8.89
CA ASP A 131 -3.66 -10.81 9.07
C ASP A 131 -2.17 -10.58 9.39
N ARG A 132 -1.59 -9.49 8.87
CA ARG A 132 -0.18 -9.12 9.11
C ARG A 132 0.04 -8.26 10.35
N HIS A 133 -1.04 -7.69 10.92
CA HIS A 133 -1.00 -6.79 12.08
C HIS A 133 -2.04 -7.22 13.15
N PRO A 134 -1.92 -8.44 13.69
CA PRO A 134 -2.93 -8.99 14.61
C PRO A 134 -3.09 -8.15 15.89
N ALA A 135 -2.04 -7.52 16.39
CA ALA A 135 -2.10 -6.71 17.61
C ALA A 135 -3.07 -5.51 17.51
N VAL A 136 -3.16 -4.88 16.34
CA VAL A 136 -4.11 -3.76 16.12
C VAL A 136 -5.55 -4.23 16.14
N HIS A 137 -5.79 -5.46 15.74
CA HIS A 137 -7.13 -6.05 15.74
C HIS A 137 -7.62 -6.35 17.17
N GLU A 138 -6.74 -6.81 18.05
CA GLU A 138 -7.08 -7.09 19.46
C GLU A 138 -7.42 -5.81 20.22
N GLU A 139 -6.66 -4.73 20.02
CA GLU A 139 -6.90 -3.44 20.67
C GLU A 139 -8.28 -2.85 20.30
N HIS A 140 -8.69 -2.93 19.04
CA HIS A 140 -10.01 -2.51 18.60
C HIS A 140 -11.15 -3.36 19.17
N HIS A 141 -10.93 -4.65 19.36
CA HIS A 141 -11.92 -5.53 19.98
C HIS A 141 -12.07 -5.31 21.48
N GLU A 142 -10.99 -4.98 22.17
CA GLU A 142 -11.04 -4.64 23.61
C GLU A 142 -11.77 -3.32 23.84
N MET A 143 -11.46 -2.29 23.08
CA MET A 143 -12.15 -0.98 23.18
C MET A 143 -13.64 -1.12 22.92
N ARG A 144 -14.07 -1.90 21.94
CA ARG A 144 -15.50 -2.15 21.66
C ARG A 144 -16.19 -2.87 22.80
N ARG A 145 -15.53 -3.86 23.42
CA ARG A 145 -16.10 -4.56 24.58
C ARG A 145 -16.23 -3.69 25.82
N GLU A 146 -15.35 -2.70 25.98
CA GLU A 146 -15.44 -1.73 27.07
C GLU A 146 -16.57 -0.74 26.85
N GLU A 147 -16.84 -0.31 25.61
CA GLU A 147 -17.99 0.53 25.27
C GLU A 147 -19.33 -0.18 25.51
N GLU A 148 -19.42 -1.46 25.14
CA GLU A 148 -20.63 -2.28 25.36
C GLU A 148 -20.92 -2.59 26.84
N ARG A 149 -19.95 -2.41 27.75
CA ARG A 149 -20.09 -2.62 29.19
C ARG A 149 -20.49 -1.37 29.98
N ARG A 150 -20.52 -0.22 29.36
CA ARG A 150 -20.89 1.08 29.98
C ARG A 150 -22.33 1.43 29.71
#